data_e3cf50008a0dc8b74490ce8c53ad1f24
#
_entry.id   e3cf50008a0dc8b74490ce8c53ad1f24
#
_cell.length_a   1.000
_cell.length_b   1.000
_cell.length_c   1.000
_cell.angle_alpha   90.00
_cell.angle_beta   90.00
_cell.angle_gamma   90.00
#
_symmetry.space_group_name_H-M   'P 1'
#
loop_
_entity.id
_entity.type
_entity.pdbx_description
1 polymer ?
#
loop_
_entity_poly.entity_id
_entity_poly.type
_entity_poly.pdbx_seq_one_letter_code
_entity_poly.pdbx_strand_id
1 'polypeptide(L)'
;MTSARGVRRRRTIDYPRGRRARVSDGVLQPLSASSDTGRPPLPITRAVDVAYSHTMTNSTIRSDTKNLEFERAAERMKTLMVDGRAFSYQDAGSGPPVILAHCSGGSHRIWAPLTTALRDRYRVLAPDLLGYGRSEPWPPHARLHPRSDLGALIALAGAADEPVHLVGHSYGGTVALEAARVLGPRVRSLTVIEPVAFHLLRLTGRLREWQELTTVGHRMTAALREQRDTAAAYHYIRYWVGRMRWWSLTPRARREVVRTVAKVGAEFELVSRLSRSVGDYRSINVPTRLIAGARTTKPARAIVEELAYILPHAHVRVLPRAGHMSPQTHPREIAALVADHIDFIEASPHPDFESAAPAPAAPPRRSIA
;
A
#
# COMPACT_ATOMS: atom_id res chain seq x y z
N MET A 1 25.42 23.45 -42.57
CA MET A 1 25.77 22.34 -41.64
C MET A 1 25.92 22.91 -40.24
N THR A 2 24.88 22.91 -39.47
CA THR A 2 24.90 23.38 -38.07
C THR A 2 24.10 22.41 -37.22
N SER A 3 24.82 21.71 -36.34
CA SER A 3 24.38 20.70 -35.42
C SER A 3 23.52 21.32 -34.32
N ALA A 4 22.23 20.93 -34.24
CA ALA A 4 21.37 21.31 -33.15
C ALA A 4 21.52 20.27 -32.00
N ARG A 5 22.23 20.65 -30.94
CA ARG A 5 22.27 19.89 -29.67
C ARG A 5 20.94 20.07 -28.94
N GLY A 6 20.19 18.97 -28.80
CA GLY A 6 18.92 18.92 -28.05
C GLY A 6 19.13 19.18 -26.57
N VAL A 7 18.67 20.32 -26.10
CA VAL A 7 18.59 20.66 -24.68
C VAL A 7 17.42 19.88 -24.06
N ARG A 8 17.70 18.91 -23.21
CA ARG A 8 16.69 18.26 -22.38
C ARG A 8 16.07 19.31 -21.46
N ARG A 9 14.86 19.74 -21.74
CA ARG A 9 14.08 20.63 -20.88
C ARG A 9 13.77 19.91 -19.56
N ARG A 10 14.32 20.41 -18.46
CA ARG A 10 13.94 20.02 -17.09
C ARG A 10 12.50 20.48 -16.86
N ARG A 11 11.59 19.55 -16.56
CA ARG A 11 10.19 19.89 -16.25
C ARG A 11 10.10 20.36 -14.80
N THR A 12 9.68 21.59 -14.61
CA THR A 12 9.27 22.15 -13.32
C THR A 12 7.76 22.03 -13.23
N ILE A 13 7.21 21.57 -12.12
CA ILE A 13 5.77 21.50 -11.87
C ILE A 13 5.41 22.70 -10.98
N ASP A 14 4.60 23.64 -11.50
CA ASP A 14 4.09 24.77 -10.76
C ASP A 14 2.76 24.39 -10.07
N TYR A 15 2.67 24.62 -8.77
CA TYR A 15 1.45 24.38 -7.97
C TYR A 15 0.68 25.72 -7.76
N PRO A 16 -0.65 25.68 -7.68
CA PRO A 16 -1.42 26.86 -7.28
C PRO A 16 -1.05 27.24 -5.84
N ARG A 17 -0.35 28.31 -5.67
CA ARG A 17 0.16 29.04 -4.49
C ARG A 17 1.70 29.17 -4.45
N GLY A 18 2.36 29.21 -5.60
CA GLY A 18 3.73 29.74 -5.70
C GLY A 18 4.86 28.85 -5.14
N ARG A 19 4.64 27.55 -4.90
CA ARG A 19 5.68 26.61 -4.51
C ARG A 19 6.12 25.73 -5.68
N ARG A 20 7.43 25.56 -5.87
CA ARG A 20 8.05 24.78 -6.94
C ARG A 20 8.71 23.53 -6.37
N ALA A 21 8.57 22.41 -7.05
CA ALA A 21 9.29 21.17 -6.75
C ALA A 21 10.12 20.73 -7.97
N ARG A 22 11.28 20.11 -7.72
CA ARG A 22 12.18 19.62 -8.76
C ARG A 22 12.31 18.10 -8.66
N VAL A 23 12.25 17.41 -9.80
CA VAL A 23 12.51 15.98 -9.89
C VAL A 23 13.96 15.76 -10.32
N SER A 24 14.77 15.12 -9.47
CA SER A 24 16.09 14.62 -9.83
C SER A 24 16.23 13.19 -9.32
N ASP A 25 16.74 12.30 -10.17
CA ASP A 25 17.06 10.90 -9.86
C ASP A 25 15.92 10.07 -9.22
N GLY A 26 14.65 10.34 -9.65
CA GLY A 26 13.48 9.61 -9.17
C GLY A 26 12.95 10.07 -7.80
N VAL A 27 13.46 11.16 -7.24
CA VAL A 27 13.02 11.74 -5.96
C VAL A 27 12.39 13.11 -6.17
N LEU A 28 11.18 13.32 -5.61
CA LEU A 28 10.52 14.63 -5.53
C LEU A 28 10.95 15.34 -4.24
N GLN A 29 11.63 16.47 -4.34
CA GLN A 29 12.00 17.31 -3.18
C GLN A 29 11.29 18.66 -3.26
N PRO A 30 10.72 19.18 -2.16
CA PRO A 30 10.25 20.55 -2.10
C PRO A 30 11.44 21.52 -2.10
N LEU A 31 11.35 22.60 -2.88
CA LEU A 31 12.35 23.68 -2.87
C LEU A 31 12.10 24.55 -1.64
N SER A 32 12.96 24.46 -0.62
CA SER A 32 13.05 25.47 0.41
C SER A 32 13.87 26.66 -0.08
N ALA A 33 13.55 27.85 0.38
CA ALA A 33 14.27 29.08 0.06
C ALA A 33 15.72 28.99 0.58
N SER A 34 16.63 29.41 -0.27
CA SER A 34 18.08 29.37 -0.22
C SER A 34 18.77 29.72 1.11
N SER A 35 19.79 28.93 1.46
CA SER A 35 21.06 29.47 1.92
C SER A 35 22.19 28.60 1.35
N ASP A 36 23.08 29.25 0.62
CA ASP A 36 24.24 28.73 -0.08
C ASP A 36 25.41 28.50 0.89
N THR A 37 25.94 27.26 0.98
CA THR A 37 27.31 27.02 1.44
C THR A 37 27.84 25.76 0.76
N GLY A 38 28.83 25.96 -0.10
CA GLY A 38 29.46 24.94 -0.92
C GLY A 38 30.31 23.92 -0.15
N ARG A 39 30.18 22.66 -0.54
CA ARG A 39 31.19 21.61 -0.46
C ARG A 39 30.96 20.58 -1.57
N PRO A 40 32.02 20.07 -2.24
CA PRO A 40 31.91 19.13 -3.34
C PRO A 40 31.68 17.67 -2.87
N PRO A 41 30.98 16.82 -3.65
CA PRO A 41 30.74 15.42 -3.34
C PRO A 41 31.93 14.53 -3.68
N LEU A 42 32.15 13.50 -2.86
CA LEU A 42 33.14 12.43 -3.03
C LEU A 42 32.68 11.38 -4.08
N PRO A 43 33.59 10.66 -4.73
CA PRO A 43 33.27 9.77 -5.85
C PRO A 43 32.79 8.39 -5.41
N ILE A 44 31.78 7.87 -6.14
CA ILE A 44 31.23 6.52 -5.96
C ILE A 44 32.07 5.51 -6.73
N THR A 45 32.61 4.51 -6.04
CA THR A 45 33.35 3.37 -6.58
C THR A 45 32.41 2.26 -7.10
N ARG A 46 32.88 1.59 -8.16
CA ARG A 46 32.25 0.56 -8.99
C ARG A 46 31.76 -0.66 -8.19
N ALA A 47 30.59 -1.17 -8.57
CA ALA A 47 30.08 -2.50 -8.21
C ALA A 47 30.75 -3.58 -9.06
N VAL A 48 31.07 -4.70 -8.40
CA VAL A 48 31.70 -5.90 -8.99
C VAL A 48 30.59 -6.90 -9.31
N ASP A 49 30.58 -7.40 -10.56
CA ASP A 49 29.76 -8.54 -11.00
C ASP A 49 30.29 -9.85 -10.39
N VAL A 50 29.41 -10.61 -9.73
CA VAL A 50 29.67 -12.00 -9.33
C VAL A 50 28.68 -12.91 -10.05
N ALA A 51 29.21 -13.68 -11.00
CA ALA A 51 28.49 -14.75 -11.67
C ALA A 51 28.38 -15.97 -10.74
N TYR A 52 27.16 -16.50 -10.54
CA TYR A 52 26.93 -17.76 -9.86
C TYR A 52 26.67 -18.88 -10.87
N SER A 53 27.61 -19.84 -10.91
CA SER A 53 27.44 -21.12 -11.57
C SER A 53 27.01 -22.15 -10.52
N HIS A 54 25.85 -22.78 -10.69
CA HIS A 54 25.39 -23.86 -9.82
C HIS A 54 25.45 -25.22 -10.51
N THR A 55 26.31 -26.08 -9.97
CA THR A 55 26.24 -27.54 -10.18
C THR A 55 25.62 -28.15 -8.92
N MET A 56 24.40 -28.69 -9.04
CA MET A 56 23.67 -29.32 -7.93
C MET A 56 24.00 -30.82 -7.85
N THR A 57 24.45 -31.33 -6.70
CA THR A 57 24.61 -32.75 -6.43
C THR A 57 23.48 -33.29 -5.54
N ASN A 58 23.08 -34.55 -5.78
CA ASN A 58 21.87 -35.22 -5.23
C ASN A 58 21.81 -35.45 -3.70
N SER A 59 22.70 -34.90 -2.89
CA SER A 59 22.65 -35.04 -1.43
C SER A 59 21.89 -33.97 -0.67
N THR A 60 21.51 -32.87 -1.34
CA THR A 60 20.88 -31.68 -0.75
C THR A 60 19.35 -31.81 -0.59
N ILE A 61 18.72 -32.79 -1.27
CA ILE A 61 17.23 -32.89 -1.34
C ILE A 61 16.59 -33.32 0.01
N ARG A 62 17.32 -34.01 0.90
CA ARG A 62 16.77 -34.47 2.19
C ARG A 62 16.83 -33.46 3.33
N SER A 63 17.67 -32.41 3.23
CA SER A 63 17.72 -31.32 4.21
C SER A 63 16.67 -30.25 3.95
N ASP A 64 16.30 -30.03 2.67
CA ASP A 64 15.36 -28.98 2.28
C ASP A 64 13.91 -29.27 2.68
N THR A 65 13.50 -30.55 2.72
CA THR A 65 12.13 -30.91 3.14
C THR A 65 11.89 -30.65 4.63
N LYS A 66 12.87 -30.90 5.50
CA LYS A 66 12.74 -30.59 6.94
C LYS A 66 12.78 -29.06 7.19
N ASN A 67 13.60 -28.33 6.45
CA ASN A 67 13.60 -26.87 6.51
C ASN A 67 12.27 -26.28 5.99
N LEU A 68 11.71 -26.82 4.90
CA LEU A 68 10.40 -26.42 4.38
C LEU A 68 9.23 -26.74 5.33
N GLU A 69 9.32 -27.83 6.10
CA GLU A 69 8.34 -28.13 7.15
C GLU A 69 8.51 -27.24 8.37
N PHE A 70 9.74 -26.90 8.76
CA PHE A 70 10.02 -25.95 9.84
C PHE A 70 9.63 -24.51 9.43
N GLU A 71 9.87 -24.14 8.17
CA GLU A 71 9.42 -22.86 7.59
C GLU A 71 7.89 -22.77 7.48
N ARG A 72 7.21 -23.87 7.11
CA ARG A 72 5.73 -23.94 7.12
C ARG A 72 5.13 -23.90 8.53
N ALA A 73 5.83 -24.42 9.54
CA ALA A 73 5.40 -24.33 10.93
C ALA A 73 5.50 -22.91 11.52
N ALA A 74 6.40 -22.07 10.96
CA ALA A 74 6.56 -20.68 11.36
C ALA A 74 5.50 -19.73 10.76
N GLU A 75 4.78 -20.16 9.72
CA GLU A 75 3.70 -19.38 9.09
C GLU A 75 2.33 -19.95 9.51
N ARG A 76 1.64 -19.27 10.42
CA ARG A 76 0.34 -19.71 10.90
C ARG A 76 -0.76 -18.79 10.38
N MET A 77 -1.80 -19.39 9.78
CA MET A 77 -3.06 -18.69 9.56
C MET A 77 -3.85 -18.69 10.88
N LYS A 78 -4.21 -17.50 11.32
CA LYS A 78 -4.99 -17.23 12.53
C LYS A 78 -6.30 -16.55 12.17
N THR A 79 -7.24 -16.54 13.12
CA THR A 79 -8.51 -15.83 12.97
C THR A 79 -8.63 -14.76 14.03
N LEU A 80 -9.10 -13.58 13.61
CA LEU A 80 -9.40 -12.43 14.44
C LEU A 80 -10.90 -12.12 14.31
N MET A 81 -11.58 -11.93 15.42
CA MET A 81 -12.99 -11.48 15.43
C MET A 81 -13.05 -9.96 15.58
N VAL A 82 -13.70 -9.28 14.64
CA VAL A 82 -13.90 -7.82 14.67
C VAL A 82 -15.35 -7.51 14.34
N ASP A 83 -16.06 -6.85 15.24
CA ASP A 83 -17.48 -6.51 15.10
C ASP A 83 -18.35 -7.70 14.66
N GLY A 84 -18.08 -8.88 15.22
CA GLY A 84 -18.80 -10.13 14.94
C GLY A 84 -18.43 -10.81 13.61
N ARG A 85 -17.40 -10.33 12.90
CA ARG A 85 -16.92 -10.91 11.64
C ARG A 85 -15.55 -11.56 11.79
N ALA A 86 -15.36 -12.68 11.10
CA ALA A 86 -14.11 -13.43 11.11
C ALA A 86 -13.13 -12.95 10.03
N PHE A 87 -11.97 -12.47 10.46
CA PHE A 87 -10.84 -12.14 9.60
C PHE A 87 -9.74 -13.20 9.75
N SER A 88 -9.34 -13.79 8.65
CA SER A 88 -8.17 -14.66 8.61
C SER A 88 -6.92 -13.83 8.36
N TYR A 89 -5.82 -14.12 9.06
CA TYR A 89 -4.55 -13.44 8.82
C TYR A 89 -3.37 -14.39 8.93
N GLN A 90 -2.34 -14.14 8.13
CA GLN A 90 -1.03 -14.78 8.27
C GLN A 90 -0.28 -14.11 9.42
N ASP A 91 0.32 -14.93 10.30
CA ASP A 91 1.23 -14.48 11.36
C ASP A 91 2.55 -15.23 11.16
N ALA A 92 3.61 -14.50 10.82
CA ALA A 92 4.90 -15.06 10.46
C ALA A 92 6.05 -14.25 11.05
N GLY A 93 7.07 -14.95 11.59
CA GLY A 93 8.25 -14.33 12.19
C GLY A 93 8.02 -13.85 13.63
N SER A 94 8.96 -13.07 14.12
CA SER A 94 8.98 -12.48 15.46
C SER A 94 9.71 -11.13 15.44
N GLY A 95 9.55 -10.31 16.50
CA GLY A 95 10.11 -8.95 16.57
C GLY A 95 9.06 -7.87 16.31
N PRO A 96 9.48 -6.63 15.96
CA PRO A 96 8.57 -5.51 15.75
C PRO A 96 7.47 -5.82 14.73
N PRO A 97 6.19 -5.48 15.02
CA PRO A 97 5.06 -5.91 14.21
C PRO A 97 4.91 -5.08 12.94
N VAL A 98 4.71 -5.77 11.80
CA VAL A 98 4.45 -5.19 10.49
C VAL A 98 3.12 -5.70 9.96
N ILE A 99 2.13 -4.82 9.78
CA ILE A 99 0.81 -5.16 9.27
C ILE A 99 0.75 -4.85 7.77
N LEU A 100 0.37 -5.85 6.94
CA LEU A 100 0.36 -5.78 5.47
C LEU A 100 -1.07 -5.84 4.92
N ALA A 101 -1.63 -4.72 4.46
CA ALA A 101 -2.97 -4.63 3.87
C ALA A 101 -2.93 -4.75 2.34
N HIS A 102 -3.57 -5.80 1.79
CA HIS A 102 -3.57 -6.08 0.35
C HIS A 102 -4.56 -5.23 -0.45
N CYS A 103 -4.44 -5.21 -1.78
CA CYS A 103 -5.34 -4.52 -2.70
C CYS A 103 -6.69 -5.22 -2.86
N SER A 104 -7.67 -4.54 -3.47
CA SER A 104 -8.94 -5.13 -3.92
C SER A 104 -8.71 -6.40 -4.75
N GLY A 105 -9.47 -7.46 -4.46
CA GLY A 105 -9.33 -8.75 -5.13
C GLY A 105 -8.06 -9.52 -4.78
N GLY A 106 -7.24 -9.03 -3.85
CA GLY A 106 -6.02 -9.69 -3.37
C GLY A 106 -6.25 -10.60 -2.16
N SER A 107 -5.17 -10.98 -1.51
CA SER A 107 -5.13 -11.68 -0.23
C SER A 107 -3.74 -11.53 0.38
N HIS A 108 -3.51 -12.00 1.61
CA HIS A 108 -2.17 -12.07 2.23
C HIS A 108 -1.09 -12.60 1.28
N ARG A 109 -1.44 -13.48 0.34
CA ARG A 109 -0.50 -14.13 -0.59
C ARG A 109 0.27 -13.17 -1.51
N ILE A 110 -0.27 -11.98 -1.78
CA ILE A 110 0.46 -10.99 -2.60
C ILE A 110 1.73 -10.51 -1.89
N TRP A 111 1.77 -10.68 -0.57
CA TRP A 111 2.87 -10.26 0.28
C TRP A 111 3.93 -11.33 0.53
N ALA A 112 3.79 -12.55 -0.04
CA ALA A 112 4.73 -13.64 0.22
C ALA A 112 6.21 -13.26 0.01
N PRO A 113 6.62 -12.54 -1.05
CA PRO A 113 8.00 -12.09 -1.20
C PRO A 113 8.44 -11.09 -0.11
N LEU A 114 7.55 -10.19 0.31
CA LEU A 114 7.82 -9.24 1.37
C LEU A 114 7.86 -9.93 2.74
N THR A 115 6.93 -10.85 3.01
CA THR A 115 6.94 -11.66 4.23
C THR A 115 8.26 -12.43 4.37
N THR A 116 8.72 -13.06 3.29
CA THR A 116 10.02 -13.77 3.27
C THR A 116 11.19 -12.82 3.58
N ALA A 117 11.16 -11.59 3.07
CA ALA A 117 12.22 -10.61 3.32
C ALA A 117 12.24 -10.05 4.75
N LEU A 118 11.09 -10.06 5.44
CA LEU A 118 10.93 -9.42 6.76
C LEU A 118 10.93 -10.41 7.93
N ARG A 119 10.42 -11.64 7.77
CA ARG A 119 10.07 -12.56 8.87
C ARG A 119 11.22 -12.95 9.81
N ASP A 120 12.45 -12.84 9.36
CA ASP A 120 13.62 -13.17 10.18
C ASP A 120 13.93 -12.09 11.24
N ARG A 121 13.36 -10.89 11.08
CA ARG A 121 13.59 -9.72 11.95
C ARG A 121 12.31 -9.07 12.46
N TYR A 122 11.19 -9.33 11.81
CA TYR A 122 9.90 -8.68 12.07
C TYR A 122 8.78 -9.71 12.17
N ARG A 123 7.79 -9.42 13.01
CA ARG A 123 6.55 -10.19 13.04
C ARG A 123 5.59 -9.65 11.98
N VAL A 124 5.39 -10.39 10.90
CA VAL A 124 4.53 -10.01 9.79
C VAL A 124 3.10 -10.49 10.02
N LEU A 125 2.16 -9.55 10.05
CA LEU A 125 0.73 -9.78 10.21
C LEU A 125 0.02 -9.35 8.91
N ALA A 126 -0.42 -10.31 8.11
CA ALA A 126 -1.04 -10.03 6.82
C ALA A 126 -2.50 -10.52 6.79
N PRO A 127 -3.48 -9.66 7.13
CA PRO A 127 -4.89 -10.02 7.07
C PRO A 127 -5.38 -10.19 5.63
N ASP A 128 -6.26 -11.16 5.44
CA ASP A 128 -7.19 -11.15 4.33
C ASP A 128 -8.33 -10.18 4.67
N LEU A 129 -8.53 -9.14 3.87
CA LEU A 129 -9.60 -8.19 4.08
C LEU A 129 -10.96 -8.87 3.87
N LEU A 130 -12.02 -8.33 4.45
CA LEU A 130 -13.36 -8.93 4.40
C LEU A 130 -13.80 -9.26 2.96
N GLY A 131 -14.33 -10.44 2.73
CA GLY A 131 -14.73 -10.94 1.40
C GLY A 131 -13.60 -11.47 0.53
N TYR A 132 -12.35 -11.44 1.01
CA TYR A 132 -11.17 -11.92 0.30
C TYR A 132 -10.48 -13.07 1.03
N GLY A 133 -9.70 -13.83 0.29
CA GLY A 133 -8.85 -14.89 0.82
C GLY A 133 -9.63 -15.91 1.64
N ARG A 134 -9.30 -16.03 2.93
CA ARG A 134 -9.93 -16.94 3.92
C ARG A 134 -10.81 -16.22 4.94
N SER A 135 -10.91 -14.89 4.86
CA SER A 135 -11.81 -14.11 5.70
C SER A 135 -13.27 -14.35 5.34
N GLU A 136 -14.16 -14.01 6.25
CA GLU A 136 -15.61 -14.13 6.06
C GLU A 136 -16.04 -13.55 4.71
N PRO A 137 -16.91 -14.24 3.96
CA PRO A 137 -17.42 -13.75 2.69
C PRO A 137 -18.13 -12.41 2.83
N TRP A 138 -17.95 -11.52 1.86
CA TRP A 138 -18.72 -10.28 1.77
C TRP A 138 -20.18 -10.60 1.40
N PRO A 139 -21.17 -10.17 2.20
CA PRO A 139 -22.58 -10.41 1.86
C PRO A 139 -22.93 -9.67 0.55
N PRO A 140 -23.58 -10.34 -0.41
CA PRO A 140 -24.06 -9.67 -1.63
C PRO A 140 -24.90 -8.43 -1.28
N HIS A 141 -24.70 -7.32 -2.01
CA HIS A 141 -25.44 -6.06 -1.85
C HIS A 141 -25.30 -5.34 -0.50
N ALA A 142 -24.44 -5.81 0.42
CA ALA A 142 -24.16 -5.11 1.64
C ALA A 142 -23.41 -3.78 1.35
N ARG A 143 -23.72 -2.76 2.15
CA ARG A 143 -22.91 -1.52 2.12
C ARG A 143 -21.60 -1.77 2.86
N LEU A 144 -20.49 -1.39 2.23
CA LEU A 144 -19.20 -1.42 2.88
C LEU A 144 -19.09 -0.21 3.83
N HIS A 145 -18.90 -0.50 5.11
CA HIS A 145 -18.67 0.56 6.09
C HIS A 145 -17.17 0.87 6.16
N PRO A 146 -16.74 2.14 6.33
CA PRO A 146 -15.33 2.50 6.44
C PRO A 146 -14.57 1.72 7.53
N ARG A 147 -15.26 1.30 8.59
CA ARG A 147 -14.66 0.53 9.70
C ARG A 147 -14.48 -0.96 9.41
N SER A 148 -15.13 -1.52 8.38
CA SER A 148 -15.11 -2.98 8.16
C SER A 148 -13.69 -3.53 8.04
N ASP A 149 -12.93 -3.07 7.05
CA ASP A 149 -11.55 -3.53 6.85
C ASP A 149 -10.55 -2.78 7.75
N LEU A 150 -10.83 -1.52 8.09
CA LEU A 150 -10.04 -0.72 9.04
C LEU A 150 -10.01 -1.37 10.43
N GLY A 151 -11.14 -1.93 10.88
CA GLY A 151 -11.24 -2.62 12.18
C GLY A 151 -10.24 -3.75 12.34
N ALA A 152 -9.97 -4.51 11.27
CA ALA A 152 -8.97 -5.58 11.30
C ALA A 152 -7.55 -5.05 11.56
N LEU A 153 -7.14 -3.96 10.91
CA LEU A 153 -5.83 -3.34 11.13
C LEU A 153 -5.72 -2.77 12.55
N ILE A 154 -6.77 -2.09 13.02
CA ILE A 154 -6.81 -1.53 14.38
C ILE A 154 -6.72 -2.64 15.43
N ALA A 155 -7.45 -3.74 15.25
CA ALA A 155 -7.44 -4.85 16.19
C ALA A 155 -6.08 -5.59 16.21
N LEU A 156 -5.45 -5.79 15.03
CA LEU A 156 -4.09 -6.35 14.96
C LEU A 156 -3.06 -5.42 15.63
N ALA A 157 -3.16 -4.11 15.42
CA ALA A 157 -2.29 -3.14 16.08
C ALA A 157 -2.56 -3.08 17.60
N GLY A 158 -3.82 -3.22 18.02
CA GLY A 158 -4.21 -3.27 19.44
C GLY A 158 -3.73 -4.53 20.16
N ALA A 159 -3.58 -5.65 19.44
CA ALA A 159 -3.07 -6.91 19.95
C ALA A 159 -1.53 -7.00 19.92
N ALA A 160 -0.85 -5.98 19.43
CA ALA A 160 0.61 -5.86 19.48
C ALA A 160 1.03 -5.10 20.73
N ASP A 161 2.10 -5.56 21.38
CA ASP A 161 2.62 -4.94 22.62
C ASP A 161 3.33 -3.60 22.36
N GLU A 162 3.74 -3.36 21.11
CA GLU A 162 4.50 -2.18 20.69
C GLU A 162 3.89 -1.50 19.45
N PRO A 163 4.32 -0.26 19.10
CA PRO A 163 3.86 0.40 17.89
C PRO A 163 4.19 -0.39 16.62
N VAL A 164 3.28 -0.35 15.63
CA VAL A 164 3.34 -1.18 14.43
C VAL A 164 3.82 -0.41 13.21
N HIS A 165 4.48 -1.10 12.28
CA HIS A 165 4.65 -0.62 10.91
C HIS A 165 3.42 -0.99 10.07
N LEU A 166 2.89 -0.03 9.32
CA LEU A 166 1.78 -0.26 8.41
C LEU A 166 2.26 -0.24 6.96
N VAL A 167 1.90 -1.26 6.20
CA VAL A 167 2.14 -1.33 4.75
C VAL A 167 0.83 -1.60 4.04
N GLY A 168 0.50 -0.82 3.02
CA GLY A 168 -0.73 -1.03 2.27
C GLY A 168 -0.60 -0.77 0.78
N HIS A 169 -1.30 -1.56 -0.04
CA HIS A 169 -1.35 -1.40 -1.49
C HIS A 169 -2.76 -1.10 -1.97
N SER A 170 -2.91 -0.10 -2.85
CA SER A 170 -4.18 0.24 -3.49
C SER A 170 -5.29 0.51 -2.45
N TYR A 171 -6.37 -0.27 -2.43
CA TYR A 171 -7.42 -0.19 -1.39
C TYR A 171 -6.83 -0.40 0.02
N GLY A 172 -6.01 -1.44 0.22
CA GLY A 172 -5.29 -1.65 1.48
C GLY A 172 -4.38 -0.48 1.87
N GLY A 173 -3.84 0.25 0.88
CA GLY A 173 -3.11 1.50 1.11
C GLY A 173 -3.99 2.61 1.67
N THR A 174 -5.24 2.73 1.19
CA THR A 174 -6.22 3.68 1.75
C THR A 174 -6.65 3.26 3.15
N VAL A 175 -6.86 1.95 3.39
CA VAL A 175 -7.17 1.43 4.73
C VAL A 175 -6.01 1.67 5.70
N ALA A 176 -4.75 1.51 5.25
CA ALA A 176 -3.56 1.80 6.07
C ALA A 176 -3.40 3.30 6.40
N LEU A 177 -3.72 4.22 5.47
CA LEU A 177 -3.78 5.66 5.74
C LEU A 177 -4.82 5.98 6.82
N GLU A 178 -6.02 5.40 6.73
CA GLU A 178 -7.07 5.58 7.74
C GLU A 178 -6.67 4.96 9.09
N ALA A 179 -5.98 3.81 9.07
CA ALA A 179 -5.46 3.18 10.29
C ALA A 179 -4.40 4.07 10.95
N ALA A 180 -3.45 4.61 10.20
CA ALA A 180 -2.43 5.51 10.71
C ALA A 180 -3.03 6.76 11.34
N ARG A 181 -4.08 7.34 10.73
CA ARG A 181 -4.79 8.49 11.28
C ARG A 181 -5.47 8.19 12.61
N VAL A 182 -6.07 7.01 12.77
CA VAL A 182 -6.81 6.62 13.97
C VAL A 182 -5.87 6.17 15.10
N LEU A 183 -4.84 5.40 14.75
CA LEU A 183 -3.89 4.81 15.69
C LEU A 183 -2.84 5.82 16.20
N GLY A 184 -2.57 6.88 15.42
CA GLY A 184 -1.61 7.92 15.82
C GLY A 184 -0.26 7.37 16.25
N PRO A 185 0.19 7.62 17.51
CA PRO A 185 1.49 7.17 18.01
C PRO A 185 1.68 5.65 18.06
N ARG A 186 0.60 4.86 17.92
CA ARG A 186 0.69 3.39 17.79
C ARG A 186 1.21 2.94 16.42
N VAL A 187 1.47 3.89 15.50
CA VAL A 187 2.08 3.61 14.19
C VAL A 187 3.50 4.15 14.16
N ARG A 188 4.48 3.26 14.01
CA ARG A 188 5.90 3.60 13.95
C ARG A 188 6.32 4.11 12.57
N SER A 189 5.80 3.51 11.51
CA SER A 189 5.94 4.01 10.14
C SER A 189 4.79 3.56 9.24
N LEU A 190 4.61 4.28 8.14
CA LEU A 190 3.60 3.99 7.12
C LEU A 190 4.27 3.86 5.75
N THR A 191 4.02 2.75 5.05
CA THR A 191 4.37 2.61 3.63
C THR A 191 3.09 2.38 2.82
N VAL A 192 2.80 3.26 1.88
CA VAL A 192 1.65 3.10 0.99
C VAL A 192 2.07 3.05 -0.48
N ILE A 193 1.60 2.02 -1.16
CA ILE A 193 1.89 1.75 -2.56
C ILE A 193 0.63 2.07 -3.35
N GLU A 194 0.66 3.19 -4.08
CA GLU A 194 -0.45 3.68 -4.90
C GLU A 194 -1.84 3.58 -4.23
N PRO A 195 -2.05 4.24 -3.08
CA PRO A 195 -3.34 4.22 -2.40
C PRO A 195 -4.43 4.82 -3.27
N VAL A 196 -5.66 4.30 -3.15
CA VAL A 196 -6.81 4.74 -3.97
C VAL A 196 -7.72 5.73 -3.20
N ALA A 197 -7.15 6.70 -2.54
CA ALA A 197 -7.86 7.78 -1.85
C ALA A 197 -8.53 8.75 -2.85
N PHE A 198 -9.49 8.27 -3.64
CA PHE A 198 -10.06 8.95 -4.81
C PHE A 198 -10.67 10.32 -4.48
N HIS A 199 -11.30 10.46 -3.31
CA HIS A 199 -11.91 11.73 -2.87
C HIS A 199 -10.90 12.89 -2.81
N LEU A 200 -9.59 12.62 -2.62
CA LEU A 200 -8.53 13.62 -2.64
C LEU A 200 -8.48 14.36 -3.98
N LEU A 201 -8.66 13.66 -5.09
CA LEU A 201 -8.64 14.26 -6.42
C LEU A 201 -9.69 15.36 -6.57
N ARG A 202 -10.88 15.14 -5.99
CA ARG A 202 -11.94 16.16 -5.97
C ARG A 202 -11.60 17.30 -5.01
N LEU A 203 -11.08 16.99 -3.83
CA LEU A 203 -10.72 17.99 -2.81
C LEU A 203 -9.59 18.92 -3.26
N THR A 204 -8.64 18.40 -4.03
CA THR A 204 -7.45 19.15 -4.48
C THR A 204 -7.61 19.73 -5.89
N GLY A 205 -8.79 19.59 -6.51
CA GLY A 205 -9.09 20.16 -7.83
C GLY A 205 -8.52 19.39 -9.01
N ARG A 206 -8.12 18.12 -8.82
CA ARG A 206 -7.68 17.20 -9.90
C ARG A 206 -8.89 16.65 -10.65
N LEU A 207 -9.71 17.53 -11.22
CA LEU A 207 -11.02 17.18 -11.77
C LEU A 207 -10.95 16.24 -12.98
N ARG A 208 -9.88 16.30 -13.80
CA ARG A 208 -9.70 15.40 -14.95
C ARG A 208 -9.44 13.95 -14.49
N GLU A 209 -8.56 13.79 -13.51
CA GLU A 209 -8.23 12.50 -12.91
C GLU A 209 -9.43 11.93 -12.14
N TRP A 210 -10.17 12.78 -11.43
CA TRP A 210 -11.44 12.42 -10.80
C TRP A 210 -12.47 11.93 -11.81
N GLN A 211 -12.63 12.63 -12.94
CA GLN A 211 -13.57 12.29 -14.01
C GLN A 211 -13.22 10.95 -14.69
N GLU A 212 -11.92 10.69 -14.91
CA GLU A 212 -11.42 9.41 -15.42
C GLU A 212 -11.86 8.26 -14.51
N LEU A 213 -11.61 8.36 -13.20
CA LEU A 213 -11.98 7.34 -12.22
C LEU A 213 -13.50 7.17 -12.09
N THR A 214 -14.25 8.24 -11.98
CA THR A 214 -15.72 8.15 -11.87
C THR A 214 -16.35 7.50 -13.11
N THR A 215 -15.79 7.71 -14.30
CA THR A 215 -16.21 7.00 -15.53
C THR A 215 -16.02 5.50 -15.40
N VAL A 216 -14.89 5.03 -14.87
CA VAL A 216 -14.63 3.61 -14.62
C VAL A 216 -15.62 3.06 -13.59
N GLY A 217 -15.79 3.76 -12.46
CA GLY A 217 -16.73 3.38 -11.41
C GLY A 217 -18.16 3.27 -11.92
N HIS A 218 -18.62 4.22 -12.70
CA HIS A 218 -19.98 4.18 -13.31
C HIS A 218 -20.17 2.95 -14.22
N ARG A 219 -19.19 2.64 -15.06
CA ARG A 219 -19.25 1.43 -15.92
C ARG A 219 -19.33 0.14 -15.11
N MET A 220 -18.53 0.03 -14.06
CA MET A 220 -18.56 -1.11 -13.14
C MET A 220 -19.90 -1.20 -12.42
N THR A 221 -20.37 -0.11 -11.82
CA THR A 221 -21.64 -0.06 -11.09
C THR A 221 -22.84 -0.36 -12.00
N ALA A 222 -22.87 0.15 -13.22
CA ALA A 222 -23.92 -0.14 -14.19
C ALA A 222 -23.95 -1.64 -14.51
N ALA A 223 -22.79 -2.23 -14.79
CA ALA A 223 -22.71 -3.68 -15.08
C ALA A 223 -23.14 -4.53 -13.86
N LEU A 224 -22.78 -4.14 -12.63
CA LEU A 224 -23.20 -4.85 -11.40
C LEU A 224 -24.70 -4.75 -11.17
N ARG A 225 -25.33 -3.58 -11.42
CA ARG A 225 -26.80 -3.42 -11.32
C ARG A 225 -27.57 -4.28 -12.30
N GLU A 226 -26.97 -4.54 -13.46
CA GLU A 226 -27.52 -5.41 -14.51
C GLU A 226 -27.10 -6.89 -14.33
N GLN A 227 -26.51 -7.23 -13.16
CA GLN A 227 -26.02 -8.60 -12.85
C GLN A 227 -25.00 -9.14 -13.87
N ARG A 228 -24.27 -8.24 -14.54
CA ARG A 228 -23.22 -8.55 -15.52
C ARG A 228 -21.83 -8.51 -14.86
N ASP A 229 -21.60 -9.36 -13.87
CA ASP A 229 -20.39 -9.38 -13.04
C ASP A 229 -19.12 -9.58 -13.88
N THR A 230 -19.17 -10.39 -14.92
CA THR A 230 -18.05 -10.58 -15.85
C THR A 230 -17.68 -9.28 -16.57
N ALA A 231 -18.67 -8.46 -16.95
CA ALA A 231 -18.42 -7.17 -17.58
C ALA A 231 -17.84 -6.16 -16.58
N ALA A 232 -18.35 -6.14 -15.35
CA ALA A 232 -17.79 -5.32 -14.27
C ALA A 232 -16.33 -5.68 -13.99
N ALA A 233 -16.03 -6.98 -13.86
CA ALA A 233 -14.68 -7.51 -13.65
C ALA A 233 -13.73 -7.14 -14.81
N TYR A 234 -14.22 -7.20 -16.06
CA TYR A 234 -13.47 -6.76 -17.24
C TYR A 234 -13.14 -5.27 -17.18
N HIS A 235 -14.09 -4.40 -16.82
CA HIS A 235 -13.85 -2.96 -16.68
C HIS A 235 -12.79 -2.65 -15.63
N TYR A 236 -12.83 -3.34 -14.49
CA TYR A 236 -11.84 -3.23 -13.42
C TYR A 236 -10.44 -3.62 -13.88
N ILE A 237 -10.26 -4.83 -14.38
CA ILE A 237 -8.96 -5.35 -14.82
C ILE A 237 -8.39 -4.54 -16.00
N ARG A 238 -9.24 -4.18 -16.97
CA ARG A 238 -8.82 -3.35 -18.10
C ARG A 238 -8.21 -2.03 -17.67
N TYR A 239 -8.77 -1.42 -16.65
CA TYR A 239 -8.32 -0.11 -16.18
C TYR A 239 -6.99 -0.20 -15.44
N TRP A 240 -6.89 -1.07 -14.47
CA TRP A 240 -5.71 -1.13 -13.59
C TRP A 240 -4.52 -1.91 -14.17
N VAL A 241 -4.78 -2.89 -15.03
CA VAL A 241 -3.76 -3.84 -15.50
C VAL A 241 -3.64 -3.88 -17.01
N GLY A 242 -4.63 -3.34 -17.72
CA GLY A 242 -4.66 -3.28 -19.18
C GLY A 242 -5.56 -4.34 -19.82
N ARG A 243 -6.06 -4.01 -21.03
CA ARG A 243 -7.02 -4.83 -21.77
C ARG A 243 -6.53 -6.27 -22.05
N MET A 244 -5.28 -6.41 -22.44
CA MET A 244 -4.73 -7.71 -22.80
C MET A 244 -4.61 -8.64 -21.58
N ARG A 245 -4.44 -8.08 -20.37
CA ARG A 245 -4.33 -8.87 -19.14
C ARG A 245 -5.58 -9.68 -18.84
N TRP A 246 -6.78 -9.16 -19.11
CA TRP A 246 -8.02 -9.92 -18.95
C TRP A 246 -8.01 -11.24 -19.73
N TRP A 247 -7.56 -11.20 -20.97
CA TRP A 247 -7.53 -12.38 -21.85
C TRP A 247 -6.42 -13.37 -21.45
N SER A 248 -5.37 -12.91 -20.81
CA SER A 248 -4.27 -13.75 -20.32
C SER A 248 -4.50 -14.35 -18.92
N LEU A 249 -5.60 -13.99 -18.24
CA LEU A 249 -5.97 -14.61 -16.97
C LEU A 249 -6.35 -16.08 -17.18
N THR A 250 -5.87 -16.96 -16.28
CA THR A 250 -6.35 -18.34 -16.24
C THR A 250 -7.85 -18.37 -15.92
N PRO A 251 -8.60 -19.43 -16.31
CA PRO A 251 -10.02 -19.56 -15.97
C PRO A 251 -10.28 -19.45 -14.47
N ARG A 252 -9.39 -20.00 -13.63
CA ARG A 252 -9.48 -19.91 -12.16
C ARG A 252 -9.33 -18.46 -11.69
N ALA A 253 -8.30 -17.75 -12.16
CA ALA A 253 -8.07 -16.34 -11.78
C ALA A 253 -9.22 -15.45 -12.23
N ARG A 254 -9.78 -15.68 -13.43
CA ARG A 254 -10.92 -14.92 -13.94
C ARG A 254 -12.18 -15.15 -13.08
N ARG A 255 -12.47 -16.40 -12.70
CA ARG A 255 -13.58 -16.72 -11.79
C ARG A 255 -13.42 -16.01 -10.44
N GLU A 256 -12.20 -15.95 -9.91
CA GLU A 256 -11.94 -15.27 -8.64
C GLU A 256 -12.17 -13.75 -8.72
N VAL A 257 -11.74 -13.10 -9.79
CA VAL A 257 -12.02 -11.68 -10.03
C VAL A 257 -13.54 -11.44 -10.15
N VAL A 258 -14.26 -12.29 -10.88
CA VAL A 258 -15.74 -12.19 -11.03
C VAL A 258 -16.43 -12.39 -9.68
N ARG A 259 -16.00 -13.38 -8.89
CA ARG A 259 -16.56 -13.67 -7.56
C ARG A 259 -16.45 -12.47 -6.60
N THR A 260 -15.38 -11.71 -6.71
CA THR A 260 -15.07 -10.61 -5.78
C THR A 260 -15.47 -9.23 -6.31
N VAL A 261 -15.92 -9.11 -7.57
CA VAL A 261 -16.11 -7.81 -8.20
C VAL A 261 -17.21 -6.95 -7.55
N ALA A 262 -18.22 -7.57 -6.96
CA ALA A 262 -19.26 -6.84 -6.20
C ALA A 262 -18.65 -6.10 -4.99
N LYS A 263 -17.75 -6.77 -4.23
CA LYS A 263 -16.99 -6.14 -3.16
C LYS A 263 -16.08 -5.02 -3.68
N VAL A 264 -15.38 -5.25 -4.80
CA VAL A 264 -14.54 -4.22 -5.46
C VAL A 264 -15.38 -2.99 -5.82
N GLY A 265 -16.60 -3.18 -6.32
CA GLY A 265 -17.54 -2.08 -6.59
C GLY A 265 -17.92 -1.29 -5.32
N ALA A 266 -18.18 -1.99 -4.21
CA ALA A 266 -18.47 -1.37 -2.92
C ALA A 266 -17.25 -0.60 -2.36
N GLU A 267 -16.03 -1.11 -2.51
CA GLU A 267 -14.79 -0.42 -2.15
C GLU A 267 -14.59 0.84 -2.98
N PHE A 268 -14.82 0.76 -4.28
CA PHE A 268 -14.71 1.90 -5.19
C PHE A 268 -15.69 3.03 -4.78
N GLU A 269 -16.93 2.66 -4.46
CA GLU A 269 -17.91 3.61 -3.95
C GLU A 269 -17.47 4.22 -2.61
N LEU A 270 -17.00 3.39 -1.69
CA LEU A 270 -16.52 3.83 -0.38
C LEU A 270 -15.39 4.87 -0.51
N VAL A 271 -14.30 4.53 -1.23
CA VAL A 271 -13.12 5.42 -1.34
C VAL A 271 -13.40 6.69 -2.14
N SER A 272 -14.41 6.67 -3.02
CA SER A 272 -14.87 7.85 -3.74
C SER A 272 -15.68 8.81 -2.85
N ARG A 273 -16.36 8.28 -1.83
CA ARG A 273 -17.25 9.03 -0.93
C ARG A 273 -16.67 9.26 0.45
N LEU A 274 -15.43 8.89 0.71
CA LEU A 274 -14.80 9.18 2.00
C LEU A 274 -14.88 10.67 2.31
N SER A 275 -15.46 10.98 3.48
CA SER A 275 -15.55 12.35 3.98
C SER A 275 -14.34 12.65 4.84
N ARG A 276 -13.21 12.95 4.21
CA ARG A 276 -11.95 13.34 4.84
C ARG A 276 -11.50 14.67 4.27
N SER A 277 -11.05 15.54 5.14
CA SER A 277 -10.42 16.82 4.76
C SER A 277 -8.91 16.63 4.52
N VAL A 278 -8.30 17.63 3.91
CA VAL A 278 -6.82 17.70 3.83
C VAL A 278 -6.18 17.72 5.22
N GLY A 279 -6.85 18.35 6.20
CA GLY A 279 -6.42 18.42 7.59
C GLY A 279 -6.36 17.04 8.26
N ASP A 280 -7.30 16.14 7.94
CA ASP A 280 -7.28 14.75 8.45
C ASP A 280 -6.04 13.99 8.01
N TYR A 281 -5.55 14.20 6.79
CA TYR A 281 -4.31 13.57 6.32
C TYR A 281 -3.06 14.27 6.88
N ARG A 282 -3.08 15.59 7.10
CA ARG A 282 -1.98 16.31 7.76
C ARG A 282 -1.75 15.86 9.20
N SER A 283 -2.77 15.33 9.86
CA SER A 283 -2.64 14.81 11.22
C SER A 283 -1.88 13.47 11.30
N ILE A 284 -1.62 12.81 10.16
CA ILE A 284 -0.77 11.62 10.08
C ILE A 284 0.69 12.08 10.22
N ASN A 285 1.17 12.10 11.46
CA ASN A 285 2.49 12.61 11.82
C ASN A 285 3.49 11.47 12.03
N VAL A 286 3.55 10.51 11.08
CA VAL A 286 4.47 9.38 11.13
C VAL A 286 5.35 9.36 9.88
N PRO A 287 6.59 8.85 9.97
CA PRO A 287 7.45 8.67 8.81
C PRO A 287 6.73 7.86 7.74
N THR A 288 6.55 8.46 6.56
CA THR A 288 5.73 7.86 5.50
C THR A 288 6.51 7.69 4.20
N ARG A 289 6.50 6.46 3.66
CA ARG A 289 6.98 6.17 2.31
C ARG A 289 5.83 5.98 1.35
N LEU A 290 5.79 6.80 0.31
CA LEU A 290 4.86 6.69 -0.81
C LEU A 290 5.57 6.03 -1.98
N ILE A 291 5.02 4.95 -2.53
CA ILE A 291 5.59 4.23 -3.67
C ILE A 291 4.63 4.30 -4.85
N ALA A 292 5.14 4.67 -6.04
CA ALA A 292 4.38 4.70 -7.29
C ALA A 292 5.16 4.05 -8.42
N GLY A 293 4.44 3.43 -9.36
CA GLY A 293 5.02 2.99 -10.63
C GLY A 293 5.04 4.12 -11.66
N ALA A 294 6.12 4.22 -12.45
CA ALA A 294 6.20 5.24 -13.51
C ALA A 294 5.19 5.02 -14.65
N ARG A 295 4.65 3.79 -14.76
CA ARG A 295 3.65 3.40 -15.77
C ARG A 295 2.24 3.26 -15.20
N THR A 296 2.00 3.75 -14.00
CA THR A 296 0.67 3.74 -13.38
C THR A 296 -0.31 4.69 -14.08
N THR A 297 -1.59 4.60 -13.72
CA THR A 297 -2.63 5.51 -14.23
C THR A 297 -2.39 6.95 -13.74
N LYS A 298 -2.88 7.92 -14.50
CA LYS A 298 -2.76 9.34 -14.11
C LYS A 298 -3.41 9.63 -12.76
N PRO A 299 -4.62 9.10 -12.46
CA PRO A 299 -5.24 9.29 -11.15
C PRO A 299 -4.44 8.70 -9.99
N ALA A 300 -3.90 7.49 -10.11
CA ALA A 300 -3.10 6.88 -9.06
C ALA A 300 -1.83 7.71 -8.76
N ARG A 301 -1.18 8.20 -9.82
CA ARG A 301 -0.03 9.09 -9.67
C ARG A 301 -0.41 10.41 -9.00
N ALA A 302 -1.51 11.03 -9.43
CA ALA A 302 -1.98 12.30 -8.86
C ALA A 302 -2.28 12.16 -7.37
N ILE A 303 -2.89 11.04 -6.92
CA ILE A 303 -3.13 10.77 -5.49
C ILE A 303 -1.81 10.71 -4.71
N VAL A 304 -0.78 10.01 -5.23
CA VAL A 304 0.53 9.95 -4.58
C VAL A 304 1.18 11.34 -4.52
N GLU A 305 1.07 12.16 -5.58
CA GLU A 305 1.57 13.54 -5.60
C GLU A 305 0.86 14.40 -4.55
N GLU A 306 -0.48 14.32 -4.45
CA GLU A 306 -1.24 15.06 -3.45
C GLU A 306 -0.90 14.62 -2.02
N LEU A 307 -0.80 13.32 -1.77
CA LEU A 307 -0.39 12.80 -0.46
C LEU A 307 1.03 13.23 -0.09
N ALA A 308 1.96 13.26 -1.05
CA ALA A 308 3.33 13.74 -0.82
C ALA A 308 3.37 15.22 -0.42
N TYR A 309 2.41 16.01 -0.89
CA TYR A 309 2.27 17.42 -0.50
C TYR A 309 1.56 17.61 0.85
N ILE A 310 0.62 16.73 1.17
CA ILE A 310 -0.26 16.85 2.34
C ILE A 310 0.41 16.29 3.60
N LEU A 311 1.04 15.10 3.50
CA LEU A 311 1.62 14.40 4.65
C LEU A 311 2.94 15.06 5.09
N PRO A 312 3.12 15.37 6.40
CA PRO A 312 4.28 16.12 6.89
C PRO A 312 5.63 15.44 6.63
N HIS A 313 5.68 14.11 6.77
CA HIS A 313 6.91 13.31 6.73
C HIS A 313 6.89 12.29 5.58
N ALA A 314 6.37 12.69 4.41
CA ALA A 314 6.27 11.80 3.25
C ALA A 314 7.49 11.86 2.33
N HIS A 315 8.00 10.69 1.98
CA HIS A 315 9.04 10.52 0.96
C HIS A 315 8.54 9.63 -0.19
N VAL A 316 8.65 10.13 -1.43
CA VAL A 316 8.18 9.40 -2.62
C VAL A 316 9.32 8.57 -3.23
N ARG A 317 8.98 7.34 -3.63
CA ARG A 317 9.81 6.48 -4.49
C ARG A 317 9.04 6.09 -5.74
N VAL A 318 9.65 6.24 -6.90
CA VAL A 318 9.03 5.89 -8.18
C VAL A 318 9.81 4.74 -8.82
N LEU A 319 9.11 3.63 -9.08
CA LEU A 319 9.68 2.47 -9.79
C LEU A 319 9.56 2.68 -11.32
N PRO A 320 10.68 2.74 -12.07
CA PRO A 320 10.69 3.21 -13.46
C PRO A 320 9.81 2.40 -14.44
N ARG A 321 9.68 1.09 -14.26
CA ARG A 321 8.95 0.19 -15.18
C ARG A 321 7.67 -0.37 -14.63
N ALA A 322 7.36 -0.10 -13.38
CA ALA A 322 6.20 -0.63 -12.67
C ALA A 322 4.91 0.14 -13.01
N GLY A 323 3.79 -0.56 -12.96
CA GLY A 323 2.43 -0.01 -12.97
C GLY A 323 1.75 -0.23 -11.62
N HIS A 324 0.41 -0.10 -11.61
CA HIS A 324 -0.39 -0.20 -10.37
C HIS A 324 -0.16 -1.52 -9.59
N MET A 325 0.01 -2.63 -10.28
CA MET A 325 0.22 -3.93 -9.64
C MET A 325 1.70 -4.22 -9.31
N SER A 326 2.47 -3.20 -8.93
CA SER A 326 3.89 -3.33 -8.61
C SER A 326 4.22 -4.39 -7.56
N PRO A 327 3.46 -4.63 -6.49
CA PRO A 327 3.75 -5.71 -5.54
C PRO A 327 3.75 -7.12 -6.18
N GLN A 328 3.01 -7.31 -7.27
CA GLN A 328 2.95 -8.58 -7.99
C GLN A 328 3.92 -8.65 -9.19
N THR A 329 4.21 -7.52 -9.84
CA THR A 329 5.04 -7.47 -11.05
C THR A 329 6.51 -7.16 -10.77
N HIS A 330 6.80 -6.53 -9.64
CA HIS A 330 8.12 -6.11 -9.18
C HIS A 330 8.29 -6.43 -7.68
N PRO A 331 8.02 -7.71 -7.28
CA PRO A 331 7.94 -8.06 -5.85
C PRO A 331 9.24 -7.85 -5.08
N ARG A 332 10.40 -8.10 -5.73
CA ARG A 332 11.72 -7.93 -5.09
C ARG A 332 12.03 -6.47 -4.83
N GLU A 333 11.77 -5.61 -5.79
CA GLU A 333 11.98 -4.16 -5.68
C GLU A 333 11.04 -3.54 -4.63
N ILE A 334 9.79 -3.98 -4.59
CA ILE A 334 8.85 -3.54 -3.55
C ILE A 334 9.30 -4.04 -2.17
N ALA A 335 9.70 -5.30 -2.05
CA ALA A 335 10.19 -5.84 -0.78
C ALA A 335 11.41 -5.07 -0.27
N ALA A 336 12.38 -4.77 -1.14
CA ALA A 336 13.55 -3.98 -0.79
C ALA A 336 13.15 -2.56 -0.33
N LEU A 337 12.30 -1.85 -1.07
CA LEU A 337 11.88 -0.49 -0.70
C LEU A 337 11.12 -0.44 0.62
N VAL A 338 10.31 -1.46 0.94
CA VAL A 338 9.58 -1.54 2.21
C VAL A 338 10.54 -1.88 3.34
N ALA A 339 11.39 -2.89 3.17
CA ALA A 339 12.38 -3.29 4.17
C ALA A 339 13.33 -2.13 4.51
N ASP A 340 13.90 -1.46 3.49
CA ASP A 340 14.77 -0.28 3.69
C ASP A 340 14.09 0.83 4.51
N HIS A 341 12.77 1.02 4.34
CA HIS A 341 12.06 2.04 5.10
C HIS A 341 11.89 1.63 6.56
N ILE A 342 11.49 0.39 6.80
CA ILE A 342 11.31 -0.13 8.16
C ILE A 342 12.66 -0.17 8.88
N ASP A 343 13.70 -0.71 8.24
CA ASP A 343 15.06 -0.80 8.80
C ASP A 343 15.63 0.59 9.16
N PHE A 344 15.41 1.59 8.30
CA PHE A 344 15.83 2.97 8.56
C PHE A 344 15.15 3.55 9.81
N ILE A 345 13.85 3.28 10.00
CA ILE A 345 13.11 3.75 11.17
C ILE A 345 13.55 3.03 12.43
N GLU A 346 13.79 1.71 12.37
CA GLU A 346 14.25 0.93 13.51
C GLU A 346 15.68 1.28 13.94
N ALA A 347 16.55 1.64 12.98
CA ALA A 347 17.91 2.09 13.27
C ALA A 347 17.99 3.51 13.82
N SER A 348 16.93 4.32 13.69
CA SER A 348 16.87 5.72 14.13
C SER A 348 15.82 5.86 15.22
N PRO A 349 16.12 5.57 16.50
CA PRO A 349 15.15 5.70 17.58
C PRO A 349 14.64 7.15 17.64
N HIS A 350 13.34 7.35 17.41
CA HIS A 350 12.69 8.65 17.57
C HIS A 350 12.52 8.93 19.05
N PRO A 351 13.11 10.01 19.62
CA PRO A 351 13.02 10.32 21.04
C PRO A 351 11.59 10.58 21.55
N ASP A 352 10.64 10.83 20.65
CA ASP A 352 9.26 11.21 21.01
C ASP A 352 8.32 10.00 21.24
N PHE A 353 8.75 8.77 20.99
CA PHE A 353 7.88 7.58 21.15
C PHE A 353 7.93 6.96 22.56
N GLU A 354 8.94 7.27 23.37
CA GLU A 354 9.05 6.70 24.73
C GLU A 354 8.11 7.35 25.77
N SER A 355 7.48 8.51 25.46
CA SER A 355 6.69 9.26 26.44
C SER A 355 5.17 9.09 26.35
N ALA A 356 4.64 8.35 25.37
CA ALA A 356 3.20 8.12 25.26
C ALA A 356 2.76 6.94 26.16
N ALA A 357 2.59 7.18 27.44
CA ALA A 357 1.87 6.26 28.33
C ALA A 357 0.46 5.98 27.75
N PRO A 358 -0.07 4.75 27.89
CA PRO A 358 -1.39 4.43 27.35
C PRO A 358 -2.44 5.34 27.99
N ALA A 359 -3.25 5.96 27.12
CA ALA A 359 -4.38 6.77 27.59
C ALA A 359 -5.28 5.92 28.48
N PRO A 360 -5.76 6.43 29.63
CA PRO A 360 -6.62 5.68 30.52
C PRO A 360 -7.91 5.25 29.78
N ALA A 361 -8.31 4.00 29.98
CA ALA A 361 -9.54 3.43 29.41
C ALA A 361 -10.74 4.34 29.74
N ALA A 362 -11.52 4.70 28.75
CA ALA A 362 -12.73 5.51 28.94
C ALA A 362 -13.68 4.79 29.90
N PRO A 363 -14.28 5.50 30.87
CA PRO A 363 -15.21 4.91 31.83
C PRO A 363 -16.45 4.37 31.10
N PRO A 364 -17.07 3.28 31.59
CA PRO A 364 -18.26 2.70 30.99
C PRO A 364 -19.40 3.74 30.99
N ARG A 365 -20.03 3.92 29.84
CA ARG A 365 -21.22 4.77 29.70
C ARG A 365 -22.31 4.27 30.65
N ARG A 366 -22.69 5.08 31.61
CA ARG A 366 -23.87 4.81 32.43
C ARG A 366 -25.10 4.80 31.53
N SER A 367 -25.79 3.68 31.53
CA SER A 367 -27.15 3.54 30.99
C SER A 367 -28.05 4.51 31.75
N ILE A 368 -28.65 5.47 31.05
CA ILE A 368 -29.76 6.26 31.60
C ILE A 368 -31.01 5.45 31.29
N ALA A 369 -31.67 5.01 32.36
CA ALA A 369 -32.97 4.36 32.33
C ALA A 369 -34.06 5.35 31.88
#